data_eda5bd9f33269df5d26ba0c63c772cfb
#
_entry.id   eda5bd9f33269df5d26ba0c63c772cfb
#
_cell.length_a   1.000
_cell.length_b   1.000
_cell.length_c   1.000
_cell.angle_alpha   90.00
_cell.angle_beta   90.00
_cell.angle_gamma   90.00
#
_symmetry.space_group_name_H-M   'P 1'
#
loop_
_entity.id
_entity.type
_entity.pdbx_description
1 polymer ?
#
loop_
_entity_poly.entity_id
_entity_poly.type
_entity_poly.pdbx_seq_one_letter_code
_entity_poly.pdbx_strand_id
1 'polypeptide(L)'
;MIKVAIVDDEQAICDKIKNILLKFDDIRTYTYNSLSLLDQEYDFILLDIEMPDYDEIEYSKKHLDQKIIFISSYDTRYKQAYGPNIYGYITKDNLETEIIENVSKMIKLIENDVMLSFKVNGQEISIKQNKIIYFMYLGDKNIALVYENSQMIVKNQTIKSVMENLNDDFIMIDRGVVINKNRIDRICDEGIYLKGVNCLFYVSRRKRKEVVRAFYEIK
;
A
#
# COMPACT_ATOMS: atom_id res chain seq x y z
N MET A 1 6.94 5.30 -5.50
CA MET A 1 7.84 4.27 -6.08
C MET A 1 8.40 3.45 -4.93
N ILE A 2 8.10 2.16 -4.91
CA ILE A 2 8.44 1.19 -3.87
C ILE A 2 9.83 0.62 -4.14
N LYS A 3 10.72 0.66 -3.15
CA LYS A 3 12.08 0.13 -3.26
C LYS A 3 12.12 -1.31 -2.77
N VAL A 4 12.53 -2.24 -3.63
CA VAL A 4 12.60 -3.67 -3.34
C VAL A 4 14.03 -4.17 -3.48
N ALA A 5 14.58 -4.74 -2.41
CA ALA A 5 15.82 -5.51 -2.50
C ALA A 5 15.51 -6.96 -2.89
N ILE A 6 16.30 -7.52 -3.77
CA ILE A 6 16.33 -8.93 -4.13
C ILE A 6 17.68 -9.45 -3.67
N VAL A 7 17.68 -10.41 -2.77
CA VAL A 7 18.90 -10.96 -2.17
C VAL A 7 18.91 -12.48 -2.40
N ASP A 8 19.81 -12.94 -3.26
CA ASP A 8 19.99 -14.34 -3.63
C ASP A 8 21.42 -14.49 -4.19
N ASP A 9 22.16 -15.50 -3.75
CA ASP A 9 23.54 -15.73 -4.21
C ASP A 9 23.61 -16.20 -5.68
N GLU A 10 22.49 -16.70 -6.22
CA GLU A 10 22.33 -17.03 -7.64
C GLU A 10 21.88 -15.83 -8.47
N GLN A 11 22.80 -15.19 -9.19
CA GLN A 11 22.48 -14.04 -10.06
C GLN A 11 21.36 -14.34 -11.07
N ALA A 12 21.27 -15.56 -11.58
CA ALA A 12 20.22 -15.97 -12.51
C ALA A 12 18.80 -15.88 -11.89
N ILE A 13 18.68 -16.19 -10.60
CA ILE A 13 17.43 -16.05 -9.86
C ILE A 13 17.10 -14.57 -9.65
N CYS A 14 18.07 -13.76 -9.24
CA CYS A 14 17.93 -12.32 -9.14
C CYS A 14 17.39 -11.70 -10.44
N ASP A 15 17.97 -12.06 -11.58
CA ASP A 15 17.58 -11.54 -12.90
C ASP A 15 16.15 -11.99 -13.27
N LYS A 16 15.79 -13.23 -12.97
CA LYS A 16 14.45 -13.77 -13.20
C LYS A 16 13.41 -13.01 -12.35
N ILE A 17 13.67 -12.81 -11.06
CA ILE A 17 12.81 -12.05 -10.15
C ILE A 17 12.67 -10.62 -10.65
N LYS A 18 13.77 -9.96 -10.97
CA LYS A 18 13.78 -8.60 -11.52
C LYS A 18 12.90 -8.47 -12.77
N ASN A 19 12.98 -9.42 -13.69
CA ASN A 19 12.15 -9.44 -14.90
C ASN A 19 10.64 -9.59 -14.57
N ILE A 20 10.30 -10.41 -13.57
CA ILE A 20 8.91 -10.55 -13.11
C ILE A 20 8.42 -9.22 -12.54
N LEU A 21 9.24 -8.55 -11.74
CA LEU A 21 8.90 -7.28 -11.09
C LEU A 21 8.75 -6.10 -12.06
N LEU A 22 9.25 -6.18 -13.30
CA LEU A 22 8.98 -5.19 -14.35
C LEU A 22 7.49 -5.07 -14.74
N LYS A 23 6.66 -6.04 -14.32
CA LYS A 23 5.19 -5.96 -14.50
C LYS A 23 4.51 -4.95 -13.58
N PHE A 24 5.22 -4.40 -12.60
CA PHE A 24 4.74 -3.42 -11.64
C PHE A 24 5.37 -2.06 -11.92
N ASP A 25 4.58 -1.08 -12.33
CA ASP A 25 5.07 0.24 -12.78
C ASP A 25 5.75 1.05 -11.67
N ASP A 26 5.36 0.86 -10.41
CA ASP A 26 5.83 1.63 -9.26
C ASP A 26 6.93 0.96 -8.42
N ILE A 27 7.53 -0.11 -8.91
CA ILE A 27 8.63 -0.81 -8.23
C ILE A 27 9.99 -0.40 -8.80
N ARG A 28 10.93 -0.13 -7.90
CA ARG A 28 12.37 -0.04 -8.20
C ARG A 28 13.12 -1.16 -7.50
N THR A 29 13.81 -1.98 -8.28
CA THR A 29 14.54 -3.17 -7.81
C THR A 29 16.03 -2.90 -7.63
N TYR A 30 16.59 -3.52 -6.60
CA TYR A 30 18.02 -3.57 -6.29
C TYR A 30 18.40 -5.03 -6.03
N THR A 31 19.49 -5.51 -6.64
CA THR A 31 19.90 -6.91 -6.55
C THR A 31 21.20 -7.04 -5.77
N TYR A 32 21.26 -8.00 -4.88
CA TYR A 32 22.40 -8.29 -4.01
C TYR A 32 22.63 -9.80 -3.96
N ASN A 33 23.89 -10.21 -3.93
CA ASN A 33 24.27 -11.61 -3.74
C ASN A 33 24.62 -11.94 -2.27
N SER A 34 24.44 -10.98 -1.36
CA SER A 34 24.68 -11.14 0.07
C SER A 34 23.93 -10.08 0.87
N LEU A 35 23.45 -10.43 2.06
CA LEU A 35 22.83 -9.52 3.02
C LEU A 35 23.77 -8.40 3.50
N SER A 36 25.07 -8.65 3.55
CA SER A 36 26.06 -7.64 3.98
C SER A 36 26.19 -6.45 3.02
N LEU A 37 25.69 -6.58 1.80
CA LEU A 37 25.75 -5.54 0.78
C LEU A 37 24.52 -4.62 0.78
N LEU A 38 23.52 -4.87 1.62
CA LEU A 38 22.38 -3.97 1.78
C LEU A 38 22.87 -2.61 2.28
N ASP A 39 22.71 -1.57 1.48
CA ASP A 39 23.33 -0.24 1.65
C ASP A 39 22.36 0.87 1.97
N GLN A 40 21.06 0.59 1.97
CA GLN A 40 19.99 1.55 2.22
C GLN A 40 18.74 0.87 2.79
N GLU A 41 17.73 1.68 3.12
CA GLU A 41 16.42 1.19 3.53
C GLU A 41 15.57 0.80 2.31
N TYR A 42 14.85 -0.32 2.44
CA TYR A 42 13.93 -0.87 1.45
C TYR A 42 12.54 -0.99 2.04
N ASP A 43 11.52 -0.80 1.20
CA ASP A 43 10.13 -0.99 1.60
C ASP A 43 9.85 -2.46 1.93
N PHE A 44 10.49 -3.40 1.21
CA PHE A 44 10.57 -4.81 1.57
C PHE A 44 11.75 -5.52 0.85
N ILE A 45 12.08 -6.71 1.35
CA ILE A 45 13.14 -7.57 0.81
C ILE A 45 12.53 -8.88 0.33
N LEU A 46 12.89 -9.29 -0.88
CA LEU A 46 12.76 -10.67 -1.37
C LEU A 46 14.08 -11.38 -1.04
N LEU A 47 14.06 -12.31 -0.11
CA LEU A 47 15.26 -12.90 0.49
C LEU A 47 15.28 -14.40 0.30
N ASP A 48 16.31 -14.90 -0.37
CA ASP A 48 16.59 -16.33 -0.39
C ASP A 48 16.92 -16.84 1.02
N ILE A 49 16.45 -18.04 1.35
CA ILE A 49 16.65 -18.66 2.69
C ILE A 49 17.88 -19.58 2.74
N GLU A 50 18.53 -19.83 1.60
CA GLU A 50 19.55 -20.86 1.47
C GLU A 50 20.89 -20.32 0.96
N MET A 51 21.30 -19.15 1.44
CA MET A 51 22.61 -18.60 1.09
C MET A 51 23.73 -19.20 1.97
N PRO A 52 24.91 -19.52 1.40
CA PRO A 52 25.94 -20.32 2.08
C PRO A 52 26.58 -19.64 3.30
N ASP A 53 26.61 -18.33 3.38
CA ASP A 53 27.42 -17.58 4.35
C ASP A 53 26.59 -16.88 5.44
N TYR A 54 25.24 -17.05 5.46
CA TYR A 54 24.36 -16.32 6.36
C TYR A 54 23.24 -17.18 6.91
N ASP A 55 22.79 -16.86 8.13
CA ASP A 55 21.51 -17.33 8.65
C ASP A 55 20.46 -16.23 8.44
N GLU A 56 19.73 -16.33 7.33
CA GLU A 56 18.70 -15.38 6.92
C GLU A 56 17.54 -15.33 7.91
N ILE A 57 17.30 -16.45 8.62
CA ILE A 57 16.30 -16.54 9.68
C ILE A 57 16.78 -15.74 10.90
N GLU A 58 18.04 -15.83 11.25
CA GLU A 58 18.63 -15.01 12.33
C GLU A 58 18.63 -13.52 11.94
N TYR A 59 18.94 -13.21 10.68
CA TYR A 59 18.83 -11.85 10.15
C TYR A 59 17.42 -11.30 10.33
N SER A 60 16.39 -12.03 9.92
CA SER A 60 15.01 -11.59 10.04
C SER A 60 14.57 -11.32 11.48
N LYS A 61 15.06 -12.10 12.45
CA LYS A 61 14.79 -11.91 13.88
C LYS A 61 15.48 -10.68 14.48
N LYS A 62 16.60 -10.26 13.92
CA LYS A 62 17.34 -9.06 14.35
C LYS A 62 16.82 -7.77 13.72
N HIS A 63 16.14 -7.85 12.56
CA HIS A 63 15.66 -6.70 11.79
C HIS A 63 14.13 -6.71 11.69
N LEU A 64 13.45 -6.55 12.85
CA LEU A 64 11.99 -6.66 12.96
C LEU A 64 11.23 -5.52 12.25
N ASP A 65 11.87 -4.42 11.96
CA ASP A 65 11.38 -3.27 11.19
C ASP A 65 11.41 -3.50 9.68
N GLN A 66 12.25 -4.47 9.22
CA GLN A 66 12.37 -4.79 7.81
C GLN A 66 11.32 -5.81 7.37
N LYS A 67 10.47 -5.44 6.42
CA LYS A 67 9.49 -6.37 5.82
C LYS A 67 10.20 -7.34 4.89
N ILE A 68 9.95 -8.65 5.08
CA ILE A 68 10.63 -9.72 4.35
C ILE A 68 9.59 -10.66 3.74
N ILE A 69 9.83 -11.04 2.48
CA ILE A 69 9.21 -12.19 1.82
C ILE A 69 10.34 -13.16 1.51
N PHE A 70 10.29 -14.34 2.07
CA PHE A 70 11.29 -15.37 1.81
C PHE A 70 11.07 -16.08 0.47
N ILE A 71 12.17 -16.47 -0.16
CA ILE A 71 12.21 -17.30 -1.35
C ILE A 71 12.99 -18.56 -1.01
N SER A 72 12.55 -19.75 -1.42
CA SER A 72 13.23 -21.00 -1.11
C SER A 72 12.95 -22.07 -2.15
N SER A 73 13.90 -22.97 -2.32
CA SER A 73 13.72 -24.19 -3.13
C SER A 73 13.00 -25.30 -2.35
N TYR A 74 12.92 -25.23 -1.03
CA TYR A 74 12.41 -26.29 -0.15
C TYR A 74 11.38 -25.82 0.87
N ASP A 75 10.31 -26.58 1.02
CA ASP A 75 9.18 -26.33 1.95
C ASP A 75 9.52 -26.48 3.45
N THR A 76 10.71 -26.94 3.81
CA THR A 76 10.98 -27.37 5.21
C THR A 76 11.46 -26.26 6.11
N ARG A 77 12.18 -25.25 5.60
CA ARG A 77 12.76 -24.14 6.41
C ARG A 77 11.75 -23.04 6.77
N TYR A 78 10.68 -22.87 5.99
CA TYR A 78 9.68 -21.82 6.27
C TYR A 78 9.06 -21.93 7.66
N LYS A 79 8.98 -23.16 8.24
CA LYS A 79 8.44 -23.37 9.60
C LYS A 79 9.27 -22.75 10.70
N GLN A 80 10.52 -22.41 10.43
CA GLN A 80 11.45 -21.80 11.41
C GLN A 80 11.53 -20.28 11.27
N ALA A 81 11.10 -19.75 10.14
CA ALA A 81 11.19 -18.36 9.76
C ALA A 81 9.86 -17.60 10.03
N TYR A 82 9.33 -17.71 11.25
CA TYR A 82 8.17 -16.96 11.69
C TYR A 82 8.58 -15.68 12.41
N GLY A 83 7.93 -14.57 12.06
CA GLY A 83 8.14 -13.28 12.72
C GLY A 83 7.10 -12.25 12.29
N PRO A 84 6.93 -11.15 13.05
CA PRO A 84 5.98 -10.10 12.74
C PRO A 84 6.32 -9.33 11.47
N ASN A 85 7.54 -9.46 10.98
CA ASN A 85 8.10 -8.83 9.79
C ASN A 85 8.15 -9.76 8.57
N ILE A 86 7.65 -11.01 8.68
CA ILE A 86 7.59 -11.98 7.58
C ILE A 86 6.21 -11.91 6.95
N TYR A 87 6.16 -11.51 5.70
CA TYR A 87 4.92 -11.23 4.96
C TYR A 87 4.56 -12.28 3.91
N GLY A 88 5.45 -13.23 3.65
CA GLY A 88 5.18 -14.31 2.71
C GLY A 88 6.36 -15.25 2.50
N TYR A 89 6.04 -16.33 1.78
CA TYR A 89 6.99 -17.33 1.31
C TYR A 89 6.69 -17.60 -0.16
N ILE A 90 7.74 -17.75 -0.94
CA ILE A 90 7.71 -18.01 -2.37
C ILE A 90 8.56 -19.24 -2.64
N THR A 91 8.04 -20.19 -3.39
CA THR A 91 8.81 -21.34 -3.84
C THR A 91 9.48 -21.05 -5.18
N LYS A 92 10.75 -21.47 -5.34
CA LYS A 92 11.50 -21.28 -6.59
C LYS A 92 10.84 -22.03 -7.77
N ASP A 93 10.05 -23.08 -7.50
CA ASP A 93 9.32 -23.88 -8.51
C ASP A 93 8.16 -23.08 -9.16
N ASN A 94 7.43 -22.26 -8.39
CA ASN A 94 6.30 -21.48 -8.86
C ASN A 94 6.59 -19.97 -8.82
N LEU A 95 7.83 -19.58 -9.02
CA LEU A 95 8.39 -18.26 -8.75
C LEU A 95 7.55 -17.12 -9.33
N GLU A 96 7.15 -17.20 -10.60
CA GLU A 96 6.42 -16.11 -11.26
C GLU A 96 5.04 -15.86 -10.65
N THR A 97 4.26 -16.91 -10.47
CA THR A 97 2.89 -16.81 -9.93
C THR A 97 2.90 -16.31 -8.49
N GLU A 98 3.78 -16.89 -7.67
CA GLU A 98 3.86 -16.57 -6.26
C GLU A 98 4.47 -15.19 -5.99
N ILE A 99 5.43 -14.72 -6.81
CA ILE A 99 5.94 -13.34 -6.75
C ILE A 99 4.81 -12.36 -7.04
N ILE A 100 4.06 -12.55 -8.12
CA ILE A 100 2.98 -11.64 -8.50
C ILE A 100 1.96 -11.57 -7.36
N GLU A 101 1.57 -12.69 -6.78
CA GLU A 101 0.59 -12.73 -5.68
C GLU A 101 1.11 -12.03 -4.41
N ASN A 102 2.30 -12.42 -3.93
CA ASN A 102 2.84 -11.89 -2.68
C ASN A 102 3.23 -10.41 -2.79
N VAL A 103 3.85 -10.01 -3.90
CA VAL A 103 4.22 -8.62 -4.14
C VAL A 103 2.99 -7.73 -4.30
N SER A 104 1.92 -8.19 -4.98
CA SER A 104 0.66 -7.44 -5.05
C SER A 104 0.03 -7.21 -3.67
N LYS A 105 0.09 -8.22 -2.78
CA LYS A 105 -0.35 -8.08 -1.38
C LYS A 105 0.51 -7.08 -0.62
N MET A 106 1.83 -7.13 -0.82
CA MET A 106 2.78 -6.23 -0.16
C MET A 106 2.59 -4.78 -0.59
N ILE A 107 2.43 -4.53 -1.89
CA ILE A 107 2.15 -3.19 -2.42
C ILE A 107 0.90 -2.60 -1.75
N LYS A 108 -0.22 -3.35 -1.74
CA LYS A 108 -1.45 -2.92 -1.07
C LYS A 108 -1.24 -2.63 0.42
N LEU A 109 -0.40 -3.39 1.10
CA LEU A 109 -0.10 -3.17 2.51
C LEU A 109 0.70 -1.88 2.71
N ILE A 110 1.70 -1.62 1.87
CA ILE A 110 2.51 -0.40 1.91
C ILE A 110 1.65 0.82 1.60
N GLU A 111 0.82 0.76 0.55
CA GLU A 111 -0.12 1.83 0.18
C GLU A 111 -1.12 2.14 1.29
N ASN A 112 -1.60 1.11 1.99
CA ASN A 112 -2.50 1.25 3.13
C ASN A 112 -1.85 1.89 4.35
N ASP A 113 -0.53 1.85 4.47
CA ASP A 113 0.23 2.45 5.58
C ASP A 113 0.66 3.91 5.31
N VAL A 114 0.35 4.46 4.14
CA VAL A 114 0.67 5.86 3.82
C VAL A 114 -0.02 6.80 4.79
N MET A 115 0.79 7.63 5.45
CA MET A 115 0.31 8.65 6.39
C MET A 115 0.04 9.96 5.64
N LEU A 116 -1.03 10.64 6.04
CA LEU A 116 -1.33 11.99 5.58
C LEU A 116 -1.29 12.93 6.79
N SER A 117 -0.43 13.95 6.72
CA SER A 117 -0.21 14.88 7.82
C SER A 117 -0.89 16.22 7.58
N PHE A 118 -1.50 16.76 8.62
CA PHE A 118 -2.18 18.05 8.61
C PHE A 118 -1.78 18.91 9.82
N LYS A 119 -1.68 20.21 9.63
CA LYS A 119 -1.58 21.16 10.75
C LYS A 119 -2.99 21.56 11.23
N VAL A 120 -3.34 21.20 12.46
CA VAL A 120 -4.61 21.55 13.09
C VAL A 120 -4.31 22.23 14.41
N ASN A 121 -4.74 23.49 14.57
CA ASN A 121 -4.48 24.32 15.76
C ASN A 121 -3.00 24.38 16.19
N GLY A 122 -2.08 24.40 15.19
CA GLY A 122 -0.63 24.48 15.43
C GLY A 122 0.06 23.12 15.72
N GLN A 123 -0.70 22.05 15.86
CA GLN A 123 -0.17 20.70 16.03
C GLN A 123 -0.21 19.94 14.70
N GLU A 124 0.79 19.10 14.48
CA GLU A 124 0.81 18.17 13.36
C GLU A 124 0.05 16.89 13.76
N ILE A 125 -0.95 16.54 12.96
CA ILE A 125 -1.76 15.33 13.13
C ILE A 125 -1.53 14.47 11.88
N SER A 126 -1.09 13.23 12.08
CA SER A 126 -0.87 12.25 11.01
C SER A 126 -1.92 11.15 11.08
N ILE A 127 -2.55 10.84 9.95
CA ILE A 127 -3.63 9.85 9.84
C ILE A 127 -3.28 8.89 8.70
N LYS A 128 -3.41 7.59 8.93
CA LYS A 128 -3.29 6.59 7.86
C LYS A 128 -4.39 6.82 6.81
N GLN A 129 -4.01 6.85 5.52
CA GLN A 129 -4.98 7.12 4.45
C GLN A 129 -6.13 6.11 4.43
N ASN A 130 -5.87 4.83 4.72
CA ASN A 130 -6.90 3.80 4.78
C ASN A 130 -7.95 4.00 5.89
N LYS A 131 -7.67 4.85 6.89
CA LYS A 131 -8.62 5.24 7.95
C LYS A 131 -9.54 6.37 7.52
N ILE A 132 -9.19 7.09 6.47
CA ILE A 132 -9.96 8.23 5.96
C ILE A 132 -11.15 7.71 5.16
N ILE A 133 -12.33 8.31 5.41
CA ILE A 133 -13.57 7.98 4.73
C ILE A 133 -13.82 8.97 3.58
N TYR A 134 -13.76 10.27 3.88
CA TYR A 134 -13.93 11.30 2.86
C TYR A 134 -13.37 12.65 3.29
N PHE A 135 -13.19 13.52 2.30
CA PHE A 135 -12.94 14.96 2.45
C PHE A 135 -14.09 15.74 1.83
N MET A 136 -14.50 16.82 2.48
CA MET A 136 -15.54 17.73 2.00
C MET A 136 -15.10 19.18 2.13
N TYR A 137 -15.17 19.94 1.06
CA TYR A 137 -14.89 21.36 1.05
C TYR A 137 -16.01 22.13 1.78
N LEU A 138 -15.65 22.98 2.73
CA LEU A 138 -16.57 23.78 3.55
C LEU A 138 -16.61 25.25 3.17
N GLY A 139 -15.77 25.70 2.22
CA GLY A 139 -15.58 27.13 1.90
C GLY A 139 -14.32 27.69 2.56
N ASP A 140 -13.89 28.85 2.13
CA ASP A 140 -12.78 29.64 2.71
C ASP A 140 -11.49 28.87 2.96
N LYS A 141 -11.14 27.97 2.02
CA LYS A 141 -10.00 27.05 2.14
C LYS A 141 -10.06 26.14 3.37
N ASN A 142 -11.25 25.78 3.82
CA ASN A 142 -11.46 24.81 4.89
C ASN A 142 -12.01 23.50 4.31
N ILE A 143 -11.55 22.38 4.86
CA ILE A 143 -11.96 21.03 4.47
C ILE A 143 -12.38 20.27 5.72
N ALA A 144 -13.55 19.63 5.69
CA ALA A 144 -13.86 18.57 6.65
C ALA A 144 -13.11 17.32 6.21
N LEU A 145 -12.37 16.74 7.13
CA LEU A 145 -11.76 15.42 7.03
C LEU A 145 -12.49 14.48 7.98
N VAL A 146 -13.10 13.42 7.43
CA VAL A 146 -13.81 12.40 8.19
C VAL A 146 -13.05 11.08 8.07
N TYR A 147 -12.72 10.52 9.23
CA TYR A 147 -11.96 9.28 9.34
C TYR A 147 -12.50 8.41 10.48
N GLU A 148 -12.71 7.14 10.20
CA GLU A 148 -13.33 6.17 11.12
C GLU A 148 -14.50 6.75 11.93
N ASN A 149 -14.32 6.92 13.24
CA ASN A 149 -15.37 7.43 14.13
C ASN A 149 -15.14 8.90 14.53
N SER A 150 -14.37 9.65 13.74
CA SER A 150 -13.96 11.01 14.07
C SER A 150 -13.97 11.94 12.86
N GLN A 151 -13.98 13.25 13.15
CA GLN A 151 -13.88 14.28 12.14
C GLN A 151 -13.10 15.49 12.63
N MET A 152 -12.46 16.20 11.69
CA MET A 152 -11.79 17.45 11.98
C MET A 152 -11.91 18.43 10.84
N ILE A 153 -11.69 19.73 11.11
CA ILE A 153 -11.60 20.77 10.10
C ILE A 153 -10.12 21.10 9.88
N VAL A 154 -9.67 20.91 8.66
CA VAL A 154 -8.33 21.29 8.22
C VAL A 154 -8.42 22.63 7.52
N LYS A 155 -7.70 23.64 8.03
CA LYS A 155 -7.68 25.00 7.50
C LYS A 155 -6.59 25.17 6.43
N ASN A 156 -6.78 26.17 5.57
CA ASN A 156 -5.82 26.53 4.50
C ASN A 156 -5.53 25.40 3.51
N GLN A 157 -6.52 24.54 3.27
CA GLN A 157 -6.46 23.44 2.32
C GLN A 157 -7.55 23.53 1.25
N THR A 158 -7.26 22.99 0.08
CA THR A 158 -8.21 22.83 -1.02
C THR A 158 -8.33 21.36 -1.38
N ILE A 159 -9.43 20.96 -2.02
CA ILE A 159 -9.58 19.58 -2.52
C ILE A 159 -8.44 19.22 -3.46
N LYS A 160 -7.97 20.16 -4.29
CA LYS A 160 -6.85 19.92 -5.19
C LYS A 160 -5.56 19.62 -4.44
N SER A 161 -5.20 20.44 -3.42
CA SER A 161 -3.98 20.23 -2.63
C SER A 161 -4.00 18.93 -1.83
N VAL A 162 -5.18 18.48 -1.40
CA VAL A 162 -5.31 17.18 -0.72
C VAL A 162 -5.14 16.03 -1.71
N MET A 163 -5.77 16.10 -2.89
CA MET A 163 -5.68 15.07 -3.92
C MET A 163 -4.24 14.79 -4.40
N GLU A 164 -3.36 15.81 -4.39
CA GLU A 164 -1.95 15.66 -4.78
C GLU A 164 -1.14 14.74 -3.85
N ASN A 165 -1.66 14.47 -2.63
CA ASN A 165 -1.02 13.64 -1.62
C ASN A 165 -1.78 12.35 -1.31
N LEU A 166 -2.88 12.08 -2.03
CA LEU A 166 -3.68 10.88 -1.85
C LEU A 166 -3.25 9.79 -2.85
N ASN A 167 -3.33 8.54 -2.39
CA ASN A 167 -3.15 7.37 -3.24
C ASN A 167 -4.40 7.13 -4.12
N ASP A 168 -4.33 6.12 -4.98
CA ASP A 168 -5.39 5.76 -5.94
C ASP A 168 -6.67 5.22 -5.30
N ASP A 169 -6.71 5.03 -3.97
CA ASP A 169 -7.93 4.67 -3.26
C ASP A 169 -8.95 5.81 -3.18
N PHE A 170 -8.55 7.01 -3.52
CA PHE A 170 -9.42 8.19 -3.42
C PHE A 170 -9.94 8.63 -4.79
N ILE A 171 -11.22 8.99 -4.81
CA ILE A 171 -11.91 9.43 -6.01
C ILE A 171 -12.74 10.69 -5.71
N MET A 172 -12.66 11.67 -6.60
CA MET A 172 -13.51 12.85 -6.54
C MET A 172 -14.89 12.53 -7.13
N ILE A 173 -15.94 12.67 -6.33
CA ILE A 173 -17.33 12.42 -6.75
C ILE A 173 -18.06 13.69 -7.16
N ASP A 174 -17.63 14.84 -6.64
CA ASP A 174 -18.08 16.17 -7.02
C ASP A 174 -16.95 17.18 -6.78
N ARG A 175 -17.13 18.45 -7.19
CA ARG A 175 -16.09 19.52 -7.09
C ARG A 175 -15.53 19.72 -5.68
N GLY A 176 -16.34 19.45 -4.67
CA GLY A 176 -15.99 19.66 -3.27
C GLY A 176 -15.90 18.38 -2.44
N VAL A 177 -16.03 17.19 -3.04
CA VAL A 177 -16.06 15.94 -2.27
C VAL A 177 -15.15 14.88 -2.88
N VAL A 178 -14.25 14.37 -2.05
CA VAL A 178 -13.37 13.24 -2.35
C VAL A 178 -13.66 12.14 -1.35
N ILE A 179 -13.84 10.93 -1.82
CA ILE A 179 -14.13 9.75 -0.99
C ILE A 179 -13.05 8.69 -1.16
N ASN A 180 -12.87 7.87 -0.14
CA ASN A 180 -12.15 6.61 -0.26
C ASN A 180 -13.08 5.59 -0.91
N LYS A 181 -12.73 5.11 -2.12
CA LYS A 181 -13.55 4.14 -2.89
C LYS A 181 -13.74 2.81 -2.14
N ASN A 182 -12.77 2.39 -1.31
CA ASN A 182 -12.88 1.19 -0.48
C ASN A 182 -13.94 1.30 0.63
N ARG A 183 -14.40 2.52 0.92
CA ARG A 183 -15.47 2.81 1.87
C ARG A 183 -16.85 2.89 1.24
N ILE A 184 -17.00 2.69 -0.06
CA ILE A 184 -18.31 2.63 -0.70
C ILE A 184 -19.05 1.39 -0.18
N ASP A 185 -20.25 1.62 0.38
CA ASP A 185 -21.14 0.57 0.86
C ASP A 185 -22.09 0.11 -0.26
N ARG A 186 -22.80 1.06 -0.85
CA ARG A 186 -23.75 0.82 -1.95
C ARG A 186 -23.89 2.03 -2.87
N ILE A 187 -24.29 1.76 -4.09
CA ILE A 187 -24.62 2.76 -5.11
C ILE A 187 -26.13 2.72 -5.36
N CYS A 188 -26.76 3.88 -5.46
CA CYS A 188 -28.15 4.04 -5.86
C CYS A 188 -28.25 5.06 -7.01
N ASP A 189 -29.47 5.27 -7.54
CA ASP A 189 -29.67 6.19 -8.67
C ASP A 189 -29.31 7.63 -8.37
N GLU A 190 -29.41 8.06 -7.12
CA GLU A 190 -29.18 9.43 -6.69
C GLU A 190 -27.70 9.67 -6.26
N GLY A 191 -26.97 8.62 -5.86
CA GLY A 191 -25.62 8.76 -5.36
C GLY A 191 -25.04 7.49 -4.74
N ILE A 192 -24.28 7.67 -3.68
CA ILE A 192 -23.59 6.57 -2.96
C ILE A 192 -23.75 6.70 -1.45
N TYR A 193 -23.68 5.57 -0.76
CA TYR A 193 -23.54 5.51 0.68
C TYR A 193 -22.13 4.99 1.01
N LEU A 194 -21.56 5.53 2.10
CA LEU A 194 -20.24 5.12 2.60
C LEU A 194 -20.38 4.32 3.90
N LYS A 195 -19.56 3.31 4.08
CA LYS A 195 -19.49 2.50 5.32
C LYS A 195 -19.20 3.41 6.51
N GLY A 196 -20.02 3.30 7.55
CA GLY A 196 -19.87 4.11 8.76
C GLY A 196 -20.38 5.55 8.67
N VAL A 197 -21.04 5.93 7.56
CA VAL A 197 -21.60 7.27 7.38
C VAL A 197 -23.07 7.16 6.98
N ASN A 198 -23.96 7.73 7.79
CA ASN A 198 -25.39 7.63 7.55
C ASN A 198 -25.94 8.83 6.74
N CYS A 199 -25.34 9.11 5.58
CA CYS A 199 -25.87 10.10 4.65
C CYS A 199 -25.62 9.69 3.19
N LEU A 200 -26.43 10.23 2.28
CA LEU A 200 -26.29 10.06 0.85
C LEU A 200 -25.31 11.10 0.30
N PHE A 201 -24.33 10.66 -0.47
CA PHE A 201 -23.43 11.51 -1.22
C PHE A 201 -23.86 11.57 -2.68
N TYR A 202 -24.25 12.73 -3.15
CA TYR A 202 -24.60 12.95 -4.55
C TYR A 202 -23.36 12.87 -5.43
N VAL A 203 -23.44 12.11 -6.52
CA VAL A 203 -22.36 11.96 -7.48
C VAL A 203 -22.67 12.78 -8.72
N SER A 204 -21.76 13.68 -9.10
CA SER A 204 -21.94 14.48 -10.30
C SER A 204 -22.06 13.61 -11.56
N ARG A 205 -22.88 14.00 -12.53
CA ARG A 205 -23.14 13.22 -13.76
C ARG A 205 -21.87 12.81 -14.49
N ARG A 206 -20.84 13.67 -14.47
CA ARG A 206 -19.54 13.43 -15.12
C ARG A 206 -18.75 12.32 -14.42
N LYS A 207 -18.89 12.21 -13.10
CA LYS A 207 -18.13 11.25 -12.28
C LYS A 207 -18.83 9.91 -12.08
N ARG A 208 -20.11 9.81 -12.42
CA ARG A 208 -20.91 8.61 -12.15
C ARG A 208 -20.32 7.33 -12.75
N LYS A 209 -19.89 7.39 -14.03
CA LYS A 209 -19.29 6.21 -14.68
C LYS A 209 -18.02 5.75 -13.98
N GLU A 210 -17.16 6.70 -13.59
CA GLU A 210 -15.89 6.45 -12.91
C GLU A 210 -16.12 5.83 -11.51
N VAL A 211 -17.09 6.37 -10.75
CA VAL A 211 -17.44 5.85 -9.40
C VAL A 211 -18.03 4.44 -9.47
N VAL A 212 -18.94 4.18 -10.43
CA VAL A 212 -19.53 2.86 -10.65
C VAL A 212 -18.45 1.84 -11.01
N ARG A 213 -17.55 2.18 -11.93
CA ARG A 213 -16.42 1.34 -12.32
C ARG A 213 -15.52 1.00 -11.10
N ALA A 214 -15.11 2.04 -10.35
CA ALA A 214 -14.29 1.88 -9.15
C ALA A 214 -14.93 0.95 -8.10
N PHE A 215 -16.25 1.00 -7.92
CA PHE A 215 -16.97 0.11 -6.99
C PHE A 215 -16.93 -1.35 -7.40
N TYR A 216 -17.04 -1.65 -8.69
CA TYR A 216 -17.01 -3.03 -9.18
C TYR A 216 -15.59 -3.60 -9.32
N GLU A 217 -14.57 -2.77 -9.42
CA GLU A 217 -13.16 -3.21 -9.42
C GLU A 217 -12.65 -3.62 -8.03
N ILE A 218 -13.34 -3.20 -6.94
CA ILE A 218 -12.99 -3.53 -5.55
C ILE A 218 -13.68 -4.81 -5.04
N LYS A 219 -14.76 -5.23 -5.68
CA LYS A 219 -15.50 -6.47 -5.34
C LYS A 219 -14.96 -7.68 -6.09
#